data_42d920a9cbaa79414ac86a68375ba168
#
_entry.id   42d920a9cbaa79414ac86a68375ba168
#
_cell.length_a   1.000
_cell.length_b   1.000
_cell.length_c   1.000
_cell.angle_alpha   90.00
_cell.angle_beta   90.00
_cell.angle_gamma   90.00
#
_symmetry.space_group_name_H-M   'P 1'
#
loop_
_entity.id
_entity.type
_entity.pdbx_description
1 polymer ?
#
loop_
_entity_poly.entity_id
_entity_poly.type
_entity_poly.pdbx_seq_one_letter_code
_entity_poly.pdbx_strand_id
1 'polypeptide(L)'
;MALLEMKHITKKFGDVTALHNISIELEAGEILSLCGENGSGKSTLMKILCGIYPCGDYSGDIYFSESELKARNIRDTEEKGISIIHQELTLVKNMSVLENIFLGNEITHKGLTADNEMYLRCKNLLQQVQLDA
;
A
#
# COMPACT_ATOMS: atom_id res chain seq x y z
N MET A 1 6.80 -17.00 13.15
CA MET A 1 7.41 -15.69 13.00
C MET A 1 6.45 -14.73 12.31
N ALA A 2 6.39 -13.50 12.79
CA ALA A 2 5.52 -12.50 12.20
C ALA A 2 5.97 -12.13 10.79
N LEU A 3 5.00 -12.03 9.87
CA LEU A 3 5.24 -11.49 8.53
C LEU A 3 5.49 -9.98 8.59
N LEU A 4 4.74 -9.28 9.44
CA LEU A 4 4.84 -7.84 9.63
C LEU A 4 4.92 -7.53 11.11
N GLU A 5 5.88 -6.69 11.49
CA GLU A 5 5.97 -6.11 12.82
C GLU A 5 6.18 -4.59 12.70
N MET A 6 5.32 -3.82 13.34
CA MET A 6 5.51 -2.39 13.54
C MET A 6 5.73 -2.16 15.03
N LYS A 7 6.87 -1.57 15.39
CA LYS A 7 7.30 -1.43 16.78
C LYS A 7 7.46 0.03 17.17
N HIS A 8 6.74 0.43 18.22
CA HIS A 8 6.87 1.75 18.83
C HIS A 8 6.68 2.91 17.84
N ILE A 9 5.70 2.79 16.95
CA ILE A 9 5.44 3.80 15.93
C ILE A 9 4.83 5.05 16.55
N THR A 10 5.50 6.17 16.34
CA THR A 10 5.05 7.50 16.77
C THR A 10 5.09 8.44 15.58
N LYS A 11 4.01 9.14 15.33
CA LYS A 11 3.90 10.14 14.25
C LYS A 11 3.28 11.41 14.77
N LYS A 12 3.96 12.53 14.52
CA LYS A 12 3.49 13.87 14.87
C LYS A 12 3.32 14.72 13.62
N PHE A 13 2.27 15.53 13.63
CA PHE A 13 2.04 16.60 12.67
C PHE A 13 2.09 17.94 13.41
N GLY A 14 3.25 18.61 13.40
CA GLY A 14 3.46 19.79 14.25
C GLY A 14 3.30 19.42 15.72
N ASP A 15 2.35 20.07 16.40
CA ASP A 15 2.07 19.84 17.83
C ASP A 15 1.07 18.70 18.07
N VAL A 16 0.51 18.13 16.99
CA VAL A 16 -0.49 17.04 17.09
C VAL A 16 0.19 15.68 16.98
N THR A 17 0.03 14.84 17.99
CA THR A 17 0.48 13.44 17.96
C THR A 17 -0.64 12.56 17.38
N ALA A 18 -0.47 12.12 16.14
CA ALA A 18 -1.43 11.23 15.47
C ALA A 18 -1.30 9.78 15.93
N LEU A 19 -0.07 9.33 16.16
CA LEU A 19 0.25 7.99 16.66
C LEU A 19 1.26 8.13 17.80
N HIS A 20 1.05 7.38 18.88
CA HIS A 20 1.95 7.38 20.01
C HIS A 20 2.27 5.95 20.45
N ASN A 21 3.51 5.55 20.22
CA ASN A 21 4.04 4.25 20.66
C ASN A 21 3.15 3.06 20.26
N ILE A 22 2.74 3.02 19.00
CA ILE A 22 1.85 1.98 18.48
C ILE A 22 2.68 0.80 17.99
N SER A 23 2.32 -0.39 18.47
CA SER A 23 2.94 -1.64 18.03
C SER A 23 1.88 -2.60 17.53
N ILE A 24 2.10 -3.18 16.37
CA ILE A 24 1.25 -4.24 15.81
C ILE A 24 2.11 -5.36 15.24
N GLU A 25 1.54 -6.55 15.20
CA GLU A 25 2.18 -7.74 14.67
C GLU A 25 1.16 -8.51 13.85
N LEU A 26 1.57 -9.04 12.72
CA LEU A 26 0.73 -9.79 11.80
C LEU A 26 1.48 -11.00 11.28
N GLU A 27 0.87 -12.18 11.40
CA GLU A 27 1.44 -13.41 10.87
C GLU A 27 0.93 -13.69 9.44
N ALA A 28 1.67 -14.53 8.71
CA ALA A 28 1.26 -14.92 7.36
C ALA A 28 -0.09 -15.65 7.40
N GLY A 29 -1.00 -15.25 6.51
CA GLY A 29 -2.35 -15.81 6.43
C GLY A 29 -3.34 -15.23 7.44
N GLU A 30 -2.91 -14.32 8.30
CA GLU A 30 -3.76 -13.69 9.32
C GLU A 30 -4.46 -12.45 8.77
N ILE A 31 -5.67 -12.19 9.27
CA ILE A 31 -6.42 -10.96 9.02
C ILE A 31 -6.52 -10.19 10.33
N LEU A 32 -5.94 -9.00 10.36
CA LEU A 32 -5.97 -8.12 11.53
C LEU A 32 -6.90 -6.93 11.25
N SER A 33 -7.85 -6.71 12.14
CA SER A 33 -8.76 -5.57 12.06
C SER A 33 -8.30 -4.44 12.97
N LEU A 34 -8.24 -3.23 12.42
CA LEU A 34 -7.98 -2.00 13.18
C LEU A 34 -9.30 -1.25 13.37
N CYS A 35 -9.74 -1.15 14.60
CA CYS A 35 -10.99 -0.50 14.95
C CYS A 35 -10.72 0.80 15.72
N GLY A 36 -11.54 1.81 15.47
CA GLY A 36 -11.45 3.09 16.15
C GLY A 36 -12.30 4.14 15.42
N GLU A 37 -12.51 5.25 16.07
CA GLU A 37 -13.23 6.39 15.49
C GLU A 37 -12.39 7.09 14.42
N ASN A 38 -13.04 7.89 13.57
CA ASN A 38 -12.33 8.76 12.63
C ASN A 38 -11.40 9.72 13.38
N GLY A 39 -10.16 9.85 12.91
CA GLY A 39 -9.15 10.66 13.59
C GLY A 39 -8.35 9.91 14.66
N SER A 40 -8.55 8.60 14.82
CA SER A 40 -7.80 7.78 15.79
C SER A 40 -6.41 7.34 15.30
N GLY A 41 -6.02 7.70 14.08
CA GLY A 41 -4.70 7.39 13.53
C GLY A 41 -4.64 6.14 12.65
N LYS A 42 -5.74 5.46 12.39
CA LYS A 42 -5.77 4.24 11.55
C LYS A 42 -5.19 4.49 10.16
N SER A 43 -5.68 5.52 9.49
CA SER A 43 -5.20 5.90 8.14
C SER A 43 -3.74 6.32 8.15
N THR A 44 -3.30 7.03 9.18
CA THR A 44 -1.91 7.44 9.36
C THR A 44 -0.98 6.23 9.49
N LEU A 45 -1.37 5.23 10.28
CA LEU A 45 -0.61 3.99 10.44
C LEU A 45 -0.47 3.25 9.10
N MET A 46 -1.54 3.16 8.33
CA MET A 46 -1.53 2.52 7.02
C MET A 46 -0.68 3.30 6.00
N LYS A 47 -0.73 4.63 6.03
CA LYS A 47 0.12 5.47 5.18
C LYS A 47 1.60 5.34 5.49
N ILE A 48 1.96 5.13 6.75
CA ILE A 48 3.33 4.81 7.15
C ILE A 48 3.75 3.46 6.57
N LEU A 49 2.93 2.44 6.73
CA LEU A 49 3.22 1.10 6.27
C LEU A 49 3.40 1.03 4.75
N CYS A 50 2.59 1.73 3.98
CA CYS A 50 2.68 1.70 2.52
C CYS A 50 3.67 2.71 1.93
N GLY A 51 4.39 3.47 2.74
CA GLY A 51 5.45 4.37 2.29
C GLY A 51 5.01 5.77 1.85
N ILE A 52 3.74 6.15 2.07
CA ILE A 52 3.29 7.53 1.83
C ILE A 52 4.04 8.49 2.77
N TYR A 53 4.22 8.11 4.03
CA TYR A 53 5.15 8.77 4.93
C TYR A 53 6.44 7.97 4.96
N PRO A 54 7.54 8.50 4.39
CA PRO A 54 8.79 7.76 4.28
C PRO A 54 9.49 7.56 5.62
N CYS A 55 10.44 6.65 5.64
CA CYS A 55 11.30 6.43 6.80
C CYS A 55 12.00 7.74 7.18
N GLY A 56 11.91 8.12 8.45
CA GLY A 56 12.41 9.39 8.97
C GLY A 56 11.30 10.39 9.32
N ASP A 57 10.13 10.27 8.70
CA ASP A 57 8.96 11.10 9.02
C ASP A 57 8.19 10.60 10.25
N TYR A 58 8.57 9.45 10.76
CA TYR A 58 8.00 8.82 11.95
C TYR A 58 9.12 8.18 12.79
N SER A 59 8.82 7.90 14.04
CA SER A 59 9.70 7.13 14.92
C SER A 59 9.21 5.69 15.03
N GLY A 60 10.12 4.78 15.34
CA GLY A 60 9.83 3.35 15.47
C GLY A 60 10.38 2.56 14.30
N ASP A 61 10.21 1.25 14.37
CA ASP A 61 10.76 0.31 13.42
C ASP A 61 9.67 -0.54 12.77
N ILE A 62 9.87 -0.87 11.50
CA ILE A 62 9.00 -1.76 10.75
C ILE A 62 9.84 -2.90 10.20
N TYR A 63 9.39 -4.14 10.42
CA TYR A 63 10.00 -5.34 9.88
C TYR A 63 8.97 -6.07 9.01
N PHE A 64 9.37 -6.43 7.80
CA PHE A 64 8.55 -7.17 6.86
C PHE A 64 9.35 -8.33 6.28
N SER A 65 8.81 -9.55 6.37
CA SER A 65 9.51 -10.77 5.93
C SER A 65 10.94 -10.88 6.52
N GLU A 66 11.07 -10.65 7.81
CA GLU A 66 12.33 -10.76 8.57
C GLU A 66 13.38 -9.69 8.24
N SER A 67 13.05 -8.71 7.40
CA SER A 67 13.93 -7.58 7.07
C SER A 67 13.35 -6.26 7.53
N GLU A 68 14.21 -5.35 7.94
CA GLU A 68 13.80 -4.00 8.29
C GLU A 68 13.31 -3.26 7.04
N LEU A 69 12.10 -2.71 7.13
CA LEU A 69 11.50 -1.93 6.06
C LEU A 69 11.78 -0.45 6.26
N LYS A 70 12.63 0.12 5.41
CA LYS A 70 12.95 1.55 5.36
C LYS A 70 12.50 2.12 4.03
N ALA A 71 11.20 2.31 3.88
CA ALA A 71 10.63 2.81 2.64
C ALA A 71 10.87 4.31 2.47
N ARG A 72 11.34 4.70 1.30
CA ARG A 72 11.50 6.09 0.90
C ARG A 72 10.28 6.62 0.15
N ASN A 73 9.50 5.73 -0.42
CA ASN A 73 8.30 6.04 -1.20
C ASN A 73 7.39 4.80 -1.30
N ILE A 74 6.23 4.97 -1.95
CA ILE A 74 5.26 3.90 -2.14
C ILE A 74 5.84 2.74 -2.97
N ARG A 75 6.67 3.04 -3.95
CA ARG A 75 7.27 2.02 -4.82
C ARG A 75 8.13 1.03 -4.03
N ASP A 76 8.89 1.50 -3.04
CA ASP A 76 9.71 0.63 -2.20
C ASP A 76 8.87 -0.42 -1.46
N THR A 77 7.68 -0.05 -1.00
CA THR A 77 6.76 -0.98 -0.32
C THR A 77 6.04 -1.90 -1.30
N GLU A 78 5.65 -1.40 -2.46
CA GLU A 78 5.03 -2.21 -3.52
C GLU A 78 5.96 -3.31 -4.02
N GLU A 79 7.24 -3.01 -4.19
CA GLU A 79 8.26 -4.00 -4.56
C GLU A 79 8.43 -5.10 -3.52
N LYS A 80 8.14 -4.81 -2.26
CA LYS A 80 8.14 -5.80 -1.17
C LYS A 80 6.86 -6.65 -1.11
N GLY A 81 5.82 -6.27 -1.86
CA GLY A 81 4.55 -6.95 -1.86
C GLY A 81 3.48 -6.33 -0.96
N ILE A 82 3.69 -5.09 -0.51
CA ILE A 82 2.71 -4.36 0.29
C ILE A 82 1.89 -3.47 -0.62
N SER A 83 0.56 -3.62 -0.60
CA SER A 83 -0.37 -2.81 -1.36
C SER A 83 -1.45 -2.22 -0.47
N ILE A 84 -1.98 -1.06 -0.86
CA ILE A 84 -3.03 -0.38 -0.12
C ILE A 84 -4.25 -0.15 -1.01
N ILE A 85 -5.43 -0.31 -0.43
CA ILE A 85 -6.69 0.09 -1.05
C ILE A 85 -7.16 1.35 -0.34
N HIS A 86 -7.16 2.47 -1.06
CA HIS A 86 -7.56 3.75 -0.50
C HIS A 86 -9.07 3.81 -0.26
N GLN A 87 -9.47 4.63 0.69
CA GLN A 87 -10.87 4.84 1.03
C GLN A 87 -11.64 5.55 -0.09
N GLU A 88 -10.98 6.44 -0.84
CA GLU A 88 -11.57 7.17 -1.94
C GLU A 88 -11.25 6.51 -3.29
N LEU A 89 -12.22 6.54 -4.19
CA LEU A 89 -12.02 6.09 -5.57
C LEU A 89 -11.31 7.18 -6.37
N THR A 90 -10.13 6.86 -6.86
CA THR A 90 -9.27 7.79 -7.62
C THR A 90 -9.13 7.36 -9.08
N LEU A 91 -10.25 7.07 -9.73
CA LEU A 91 -10.26 6.68 -11.12
C LEU A 91 -10.11 7.91 -12.04
N VAL A 92 -9.34 7.76 -13.11
CA VAL A 92 -9.26 8.75 -14.19
C VAL A 92 -10.42 8.49 -15.16
N LYS A 93 -11.43 9.34 -15.12
CA LYS A 93 -12.70 9.13 -15.84
C LYS A 93 -12.57 9.08 -17.36
N ASN A 94 -11.56 9.74 -17.92
CA ASN A 94 -11.33 9.82 -19.37
C ASN A 94 -10.43 8.70 -19.91
N MET A 95 -10.05 7.76 -19.05
CA MET A 95 -9.23 6.61 -19.42
C MET A 95 -10.03 5.33 -19.33
N SER A 96 -9.66 4.35 -20.14
CA SER A 96 -10.28 3.03 -20.13
C SER A 96 -10.03 2.29 -18.80
N VAL A 97 -10.76 1.18 -18.59
CA VAL A 97 -10.52 0.28 -17.45
C VAL A 97 -9.08 -0.25 -17.46
N LEU A 98 -8.60 -0.67 -18.62
CA LEU A 98 -7.24 -1.17 -18.80
C LEU A 98 -6.20 -0.11 -18.45
N GLU A 99 -6.35 1.11 -18.93
CA GLU A 99 -5.45 2.23 -18.65
C GLU A 99 -5.46 2.60 -17.15
N ASN A 100 -6.62 2.57 -16.51
CA ASN A 100 -6.72 2.80 -15.06
C ASN A 100 -6.00 1.73 -14.23
N ILE A 101 -6.14 0.45 -14.59
CA ILE A 101 -5.51 -0.66 -13.88
C ILE A 101 -3.98 -0.58 -13.95
N PHE A 102 -3.44 -0.24 -15.11
CA PHE A 102 -2.00 -0.20 -15.32
C PHE A 102 -1.37 1.20 -15.20
N LEU A 103 -2.13 2.20 -14.77
CA LEU A 103 -1.60 3.56 -14.63
C LEU A 103 -0.38 3.60 -13.70
N GLY A 104 0.75 4.05 -14.23
CA GLY A 104 2.03 4.07 -13.53
C GLY A 104 2.76 2.73 -13.47
N ASN A 105 2.14 1.66 -13.94
CA ASN A 105 2.70 0.29 -13.94
C ASN A 105 2.54 -0.36 -15.32
N GLU A 106 2.63 0.43 -16.38
CA GLU A 106 2.48 -0.06 -17.75
C GLU A 106 3.54 -1.12 -18.09
N ILE A 107 3.09 -2.18 -18.74
CA ILE A 107 4.01 -3.20 -19.26
C ILE A 107 4.62 -2.67 -20.55
N THR A 108 5.94 -2.60 -20.60
CA THR A 108 6.67 -2.04 -21.75
C THR A 108 7.65 -3.05 -22.34
N HIS A 109 7.78 -3.01 -23.68
CA HIS A 109 8.81 -3.72 -24.40
C HIS A 109 9.54 -2.74 -25.31
N LYS A 110 10.86 -2.63 -25.18
CA LYS A 110 11.71 -1.71 -25.96
C LYS A 110 11.27 -0.25 -25.85
N GLY A 111 10.78 0.18 -24.68
CA GLY A 111 10.33 1.54 -24.44
C GLY A 111 8.91 1.87 -24.91
N LEU A 112 8.20 0.90 -25.51
CA LEU A 112 6.81 1.04 -25.94
C LEU A 112 5.88 0.21 -25.04
N THR A 113 4.66 0.68 -24.83
CA THR A 113 3.66 -0.05 -24.07
C THR A 113 3.25 -1.35 -24.76
N ALA A 114 3.16 -2.44 -24.00
CA ALA A 114 2.74 -3.74 -24.51
C ALA A 114 1.22 -3.92 -24.30
N ASP A 115 0.43 -3.27 -25.13
CA ASP A 115 -1.04 -3.19 -24.95
C ASP A 115 -1.72 -4.56 -24.96
N ASN A 116 -1.27 -5.49 -25.80
CA ASN A 116 -1.85 -6.84 -25.86
C ASN A 116 -1.61 -7.63 -24.56
N GLU A 117 -0.43 -7.53 -23.98
CA GLU A 117 -0.11 -8.18 -22.71
C GLU A 117 -0.90 -7.57 -21.57
N MET A 118 -1.01 -6.25 -21.51
CA MET A 118 -1.83 -5.53 -20.53
C MET A 118 -3.31 -5.92 -20.65
N TYR A 119 -3.83 -6.03 -21.88
CA TYR A 119 -5.21 -6.46 -22.14
C TYR A 119 -5.49 -7.85 -21.57
N LEU A 120 -4.63 -8.82 -21.82
CA LEU A 120 -4.78 -10.18 -21.32
C LEU A 120 -4.71 -10.25 -19.79
N ARG A 121 -3.78 -9.55 -19.20
CA ARG A 121 -3.66 -9.45 -17.73
C ARG A 121 -4.87 -8.77 -17.10
N CYS A 122 -5.33 -7.69 -17.70
CA CYS A 122 -6.53 -6.97 -17.27
C CYS A 122 -7.75 -7.89 -17.29
N LYS A 123 -7.95 -8.63 -18.35
CA LYS A 123 -9.06 -9.59 -18.49
C LYS A 123 -9.01 -10.67 -17.42
N ASN A 124 -7.82 -11.23 -17.15
CA ASN A 124 -7.62 -12.21 -16.08
C ASN A 124 -7.92 -11.65 -14.71
N LEU A 125 -7.45 -10.43 -14.40
CA LEU A 125 -7.71 -9.76 -13.13
C LEU A 125 -9.20 -9.52 -12.90
N LEU A 126 -9.92 -9.05 -13.93
CA LEU A 126 -11.36 -8.84 -13.85
C LEU A 126 -12.13 -10.15 -13.61
N GLN A 127 -11.70 -11.25 -14.22
CA GLN A 127 -12.28 -12.56 -13.96
C GLN A 127 -12.03 -13.01 -12.51
N GLN A 128 -10.84 -12.77 -11.96
CA GLN A 128 -10.52 -13.15 -10.57
C GLN A 128 -11.41 -12.43 -9.56
N VAL A 129 -11.82 -11.20 -9.83
CA VAL A 129 -12.72 -10.43 -8.96
C VAL A 129 -14.18 -10.49 -9.42
N GLN A 130 -14.49 -11.33 -10.42
CA GLN A 130 -15.84 -11.56 -10.93
C GLN A 130 -16.51 -10.29 -11.50
N LEU A 131 -15.73 -9.45 -12.17
CA LEU A 131 -16.21 -8.25 -12.86
C LEU A 131 -16.20 -8.48 -14.37
N ASP A 132 -17.29 -8.10 -15.01
CA ASP A 132 -17.39 -8.04 -16.46
C ASP A 132 -17.22 -6.58 -16.92
N ALA A 133 -16.29 -6.36 -17.81
CA ALA A 133 -16.06 -5.04 -18.39
C ALA A 133 -15.77 -5.11 -19.89
#